data_cba774db0e0a8e46f2655089ceb4aebf
#
_entry.id   cba774db0e0a8e46f2655089ceb4aebf
#
_cell.length_a   1.000
_cell.length_b   1.000
_cell.length_c   1.000
_cell.angle_alpha   90.00
_cell.angle_beta   90.00
_cell.angle_gamma   90.00
#
_symmetry.space_group_name_H-M   'P 1'
#
loop_
_entity.id
_entity.type
_entity.pdbx_description
1 polymer ?
#
loop_
_entity_poly.entity_id
_entity_poly.type
_entity_poly.pdbx_seq_one_letter_code
_entity_poly.pdbx_strand_id
1 'polypeptide(L)'
;MRRKIVAGNWKMNNDQNESNILIHSVIKQNSENSSCNIYVSPSFPFLKDAVFACNKSNIKVLSQNVSHLTNGALTGDVSCAMLKSIGINSVIIGHSERRTIFGESDDILLKKLKICLENNLEVFFCIGEEIEARNNNKHFSVIENQLNETVFMLENIDPDN
;
A
#
# COMPACT_ATOMS: atom_id res chain seq x y z
N MET A 1 -14.54 -1.58 17.52
CA MET A 1 -13.30 -2.39 17.71
C MET A 1 -12.50 -2.28 16.42
N ARG A 2 -11.22 -1.93 16.44
CA ARG A 2 -10.38 -1.80 15.24
C ARG A 2 -10.34 -3.10 14.45
N ARG A 3 -10.42 -3.03 13.14
CA ARG A 3 -10.27 -4.19 12.25
C ARG A 3 -8.87 -4.78 12.39
N LYS A 4 -8.78 -6.08 12.53
CA LYS A 4 -7.50 -6.79 12.43
C LYS A 4 -7.16 -6.96 10.96
N ILE A 5 -5.93 -6.64 10.57
CA ILE A 5 -5.46 -6.71 9.19
C ILE A 5 -4.16 -7.52 9.14
N VAL A 6 -4.06 -8.40 8.17
CA VAL A 6 -2.81 -9.08 7.77
C VAL A 6 -2.55 -8.71 6.32
N ALA A 7 -1.43 -8.03 6.07
CA ALA A 7 -1.04 -7.60 4.73
C ALA A 7 0.33 -8.18 4.35
N GLY A 8 0.38 -8.96 3.28
CA GLY A 8 1.60 -9.54 2.75
C GLY A 8 2.15 -8.71 1.59
N ASN A 9 3.18 -7.90 1.84
CA ASN A 9 3.90 -7.19 0.78
C ASN A 9 4.96 -8.11 0.17
N TRP A 10 4.76 -8.53 -1.08
CA TRP A 10 5.69 -9.44 -1.77
C TRP A 10 6.93 -8.72 -2.30
N LYS A 11 6.91 -7.40 -2.29
CA LYS A 11 7.98 -6.56 -2.82
C LYS A 11 8.29 -6.89 -4.29
N MET A 12 9.55 -6.88 -4.69
CA MET A 12 10.01 -7.24 -6.03
C MET A 12 10.46 -8.70 -6.05
N ASN A 13 9.53 -9.60 -5.72
CA ASN A 13 9.76 -11.05 -5.76
C ASN A 13 8.65 -11.73 -6.56
N ASN A 14 8.89 -12.98 -6.90
CA ASN A 14 8.03 -13.86 -7.67
C ASN A 14 7.86 -13.43 -9.14
N ASP A 15 7.91 -14.40 -10.01
CA ASP A 15 7.46 -14.28 -11.39
C ASP A 15 5.95 -14.55 -11.50
N GLN A 16 5.41 -14.60 -12.72
CA GLN A 16 3.99 -14.84 -12.99
C GLN A 16 3.51 -16.18 -12.42
N ASN A 17 4.30 -17.25 -12.61
CA ASN A 17 3.92 -18.59 -12.18
C ASN A 17 3.99 -18.71 -10.65
N GLU A 18 5.06 -18.24 -10.06
CA GLU A 18 5.25 -18.21 -8.60
C GLU A 18 4.16 -17.37 -7.90
N SER A 19 3.82 -16.21 -8.48
CA SER A 19 2.74 -15.37 -7.99
C SER A 19 1.39 -16.07 -8.01
N ASN A 20 1.07 -16.80 -9.09
CA ASN A 20 -0.16 -17.58 -9.20
C ASN A 20 -0.20 -18.73 -8.17
N ILE A 21 0.90 -19.47 -8.03
CA ILE A 21 1.00 -20.57 -7.05
C ILE A 21 0.79 -20.02 -5.64
N LEU A 22 1.46 -18.94 -5.29
CA LEU A 22 1.38 -18.35 -3.96
C LEU A 22 -0.03 -17.83 -3.65
N ILE A 23 -0.67 -17.12 -4.59
CA ILE A 23 -2.05 -16.63 -4.43
C ILE A 23 -3.03 -17.79 -4.16
N HIS A 24 -2.97 -18.84 -4.98
CA HIS A 24 -3.85 -20.00 -4.79
C HIS A 24 -3.59 -20.74 -3.48
N SER A 25 -2.34 -20.79 -3.03
CA SER A 25 -1.98 -21.33 -1.70
C SER A 25 -2.60 -20.49 -0.56
N VAL A 26 -2.51 -19.17 -0.64
CA VAL A 26 -3.09 -18.26 0.36
C VAL A 26 -4.61 -18.41 0.39
N ILE A 27 -5.27 -18.46 -0.78
CA ILE A 27 -6.73 -18.65 -0.88
C ILE A 27 -7.13 -19.98 -0.24
N LYS A 28 -6.42 -21.06 -0.57
CA LYS A 28 -6.72 -22.41 -0.06
C LYS A 28 -6.55 -22.53 1.45
N GLN A 29 -5.57 -21.86 2.03
CA GLN A 29 -5.28 -21.92 3.48
C GLN A 29 -6.13 -20.95 4.30
N ASN A 30 -6.76 -19.97 3.66
CA ASN A 30 -7.59 -19.01 4.35
C ASN A 30 -8.98 -19.60 4.58
N SER A 31 -9.39 -19.68 5.85
CA SER A 31 -10.77 -20.05 6.20
C SER A 31 -11.72 -18.87 5.94
N GLU A 32 -12.91 -19.15 5.42
CA GLU A 32 -13.96 -18.13 5.20
C GLU A 32 -14.37 -17.38 6.47
N ASN A 33 -14.08 -17.94 7.64
CA ASN A 33 -14.38 -17.38 8.96
C ASN A 33 -13.17 -16.63 9.58
N SER A 34 -12.24 -16.12 8.78
CA SER A 34 -11.12 -15.33 9.30
C SER A 34 -11.63 -14.10 10.05
N SER A 35 -11.17 -13.92 11.29
CA SER A 35 -11.47 -12.73 12.12
C SER A 35 -10.69 -11.48 11.71
N CYS A 36 -9.91 -11.55 10.64
CA CYS A 36 -9.10 -10.44 10.10
C CYS A 36 -9.29 -10.27 8.60
N ASN A 37 -9.06 -9.06 8.11
CA ASN A 37 -8.97 -8.77 6.68
C ASN A 37 -7.59 -9.19 6.17
N ILE A 38 -7.54 -9.92 5.08
CA ILE A 38 -6.29 -10.40 4.47
C ILE A 38 -6.04 -9.64 3.17
N TYR A 39 -4.84 -9.12 3.03
CA TYR A 39 -4.37 -8.43 1.84
C TYR A 39 -3.10 -9.09 1.31
N VAL A 40 -3.00 -9.22 -0.02
CA VAL A 40 -1.79 -9.63 -0.73
C VAL A 40 -1.37 -8.52 -1.67
N SER A 41 -0.08 -8.23 -1.70
CA SER A 41 0.48 -7.13 -2.50
C SER A 41 1.57 -7.65 -3.44
N PRO A 42 1.18 -8.24 -4.59
CA PRO A 42 2.12 -8.64 -5.63
C PRO A 42 2.67 -7.43 -6.38
N SER A 43 3.72 -7.64 -7.19
CA SER A 43 4.25 -6.61 -8.09
C SER A 43 3.22 -6.18 -9.14
N PHE A 44 3.35 -4.95 -9.66
CA PHE A 44 2.41 -4.36 -10.63
C PHE A 44 2.00 -5.26 -11.81
N PRO A 45 2.94 -5.98 -12.48
CA PRO A 45 2.59 -6.84 -13.61
C PRO A 45 1.55 -7.92 -13.29
N PHE A 46 1.46 -8.33 -12.02
CA PHE A 46 0.63 -9.46 -11.58
C PHE A 46 -0.65 -9.04 -10.85
N LEU A 47 -0.89 -7.74 -10.69
CA LEU A 47 -2.06 -7.22 -9.95
C LEU A 47 -3.39 -7.66 -10.56
N LYS A 48 -3.53 -7.58 -11.89
CA LYS A 48 -4.77 -7.94 -12.58
C LYS A 48 -5.12 -9.42 -12.39
N ASP A 49 -4.13 -10.30 -12.52
CA ASP A 49 -4.32 -11.74 -12.33
C ASP A 49 -4.61 -12.08 -10.88
N ALA A 50 -3.96 -11.37 -9.95
CA ALA A 50 -4.24 -11.49 -8.53
C ALA A 50 -5.68 -11.11 -8.18
N VAL A 51 -6.19 -10.01 -8.71
CA VAL A 51 -7.59 -9.59 -8.53
C VAL A 51 -8.54 -10.65 -9.08
N PHE A 52 -8.25 -11.17 -10.26
CA PHE A 52 -9.07 -12.23 -10.85
C PHE A 52 -9.08 -13.50 -9.99
N ALA A 53 -7.93 -13.94 -9.51
CA ALA A 53 -7.82 -15.13 -8.66
C ALA A 53 -8.55 -14.95 -7.31
N CYS A 54 -8.49 -13.76 -6.71
CA CYS A 54 -9.09 -13.46 -5.42
C CYS A 54 -10.59 -13.15 -5.47
N ASN A 55 -11.19 -13.01 -6.66
CA ASN A 55 -12.57 -12.52 -6.85
C ASN A 55 -13.67 -13.31 -6.09
N LYS A 56 -13.41 -14.59 -5.80
CA LYS A 56 -14.34 -15.46 -5.04
C LYS A 56 -13.84 -15.78 -3.63
N SER A 57 -12.94 -14.96 -3.10
CA SER A 57 -12.38 -15.12 -1.77
C SER A 57 -12.56 -13.83 -0.96
N ASN A 58 -12.32 -13.89 0.34
CA ASN A 58 -12.26 -12.72 1.21
C ASN A 58 -10.88 -12.03 1.24
N ILE A 59 -9.97 -12.42 0.35
CA ILE A 59 -8.65 -11.82 0.21
C ILE A 59 -8.73 -10.62 -0.71
N LYS A 60 -8.19 -9.50 -0.27
CA LYS A 60 -8.09 -8.28 -1.05
C LYS A 60 -6.71 -8.13 -1.66
N VAL A 61 -6.64 -7.49 -2.82
CA VAL A 61 -5.37 -7.20 -3.49
C VAL A 61 -4.99 -5.74 -3.26
N LEU A 62 -3.75 -5.52 -2.86
CA LEU A 62 -3.18 -4.25 -2.44
C LEU A 62 -2.05 -3.86 -3.40
N SER A 63 -2.08 -2.66 -3.96
CA SER A 63 -0.98 -2.15 -4.77
C SER A 63 0.22 -1.75 -3.91
N GLN A 64 1.45 -2.00 -4.39
CA GLN A 64 2.69 -1.65 -3.67
C GLN A 64 3.03 -0.15 -3.71
N ASN A 65 2.43 0.59 -4.63
CA ASN A 65 2.66 2.02 -4.82
C ASN A 65 1.58 2.62 -5.73
N VAL A 66 1.58 3.95 -5.86
CA VAL A 66 0.78 4.71 -6.81
C VAL A 66 1.51 6.01 -7.18
N SER A 67 1.21 6.59 -8.33
CA SER A 67 1.68 7.93 -8.70
C SER A 67 1.02 9.03 -7.88
N HIS A 68 1.73 10.14 -7.70
CA HIS A 68 1.22 11.37 -7.12
C HIS A 68 0.46 12.25 -8.14
N LEU A 69 0.36 11.81 -9.40
CA LEU A 69 -0.37 12.48 -10.47
C LEU A 69 -1.50 11.59 -11.01
N THR A 70 -2.57 12.22 -11.49
CA THR A 70 -3.69 11.53 -12.13
C THR A 70 -3.32 10.91 -13.48
N ASN A 71 -2.50 11.62 -14.24
CA ASN A 71 -1.93 11.23 -15.53
C ASN A 71 -0.72 12.11 -15.86
N GLY A 72 0.01 11.82 -16.90
CA GLY A 72 1.10 12.68 -17.36
C GLY A 72 2.33 11.93 -17.88
N ALA A 73 3.40 12.69 -18.11
CA ALA A 73 4.68 12.19 -18.64
C ALA A 73 5.55 11.60 -17.51
N LEU A 74 5.09 10.53 -16.89
CA LEU A 74 5.77 9.77 -15.84
C LEU A 74 5.95 8.32 -16.29
N THR A 75 6.94 8.10 -17.16
CA THR A 75 7.21 6.78 -17.73
C THR A 75 7.45 5.74 -16.65
N GLY A 76 6.65 4.67 -16.64
CA GLY A 76 6.73 3.57 -15.68
C GLY A 76 5.86 3.73 -14.43
N ASP A 77 5.25 4.89 -14.21
CA ASP A 77 4.37 5.14 -13.07
C ASP A 77 2.94 4.64 -13.32
N VAL A 78 2.22 4.37 -12.24
CA VAL A 78 0.84 3.83 -12.27
C VAL A 78 -0.08 4.74 -11.48
N SER A 79 -1.13 5.26 -12.14
CA SER A 79 -2.10 6.18 -11.52
C SER A 79 -3.20 5.46 -10.74
N CYS A 80 -3.93 6.20 -9.89
CA CYS A 80 -5.13 5.70 -9.20
C CYS A 80 -6.18 5.16 -10.20
N ALA A 81 -6.41 5.86 -11.31
CA ALA A 81 -7.37 5.42 -12.33
C ALA A 81 -6.96 4.08 -12.96
N MET A 82 -5.66 3.87 -13.25
CA MET A 82 -5.16 2.60 -13.76
C MET A 82 -5.39 1.47 -12.75
N LEU A 83 -5.10 1.69 -11.48
CA LEU A 83 -5.33 0.70 -10.41
C LEU A 83 -6.80 0.34 -10.27
N LYS A 84 -7.68 1.34 -10.21
CA LYS A 84 -9.13 1.12 -10.12
C LYS A 84 -9.70 0.39 -11.33
N SER A 85 -9.17 0.64 -12.52
CA SER A 85 -9.63 -0.01 -13.77
C SER A 85 -9.42 -1.52 -13.76
N ILE A 86 -8.49 -2.02 -12.95
CA ILE A 86 -8.25 -3.47 -12.78
C ILE A 86 -8.79 -4.02 -11.46
N GLY A 87 -9.58 -3.23 -10.71
CA GLY A 87 -10.23 -3.67 -9.47
C GLY A 87 -9.41 -3.49 -8.19
N ILE A 88 -8.31 -2.74 -8.23
CA ILE A 88 -7.52 -2.40 -7.03
C ILE A 88 -8.16 -1.20 -6.33
N ASN A 89 -8.47 -1.37 -5.04
CA ASN A 89 -9.06 -0.33 -4.19
C ASN A 89 -8.22 0.00 -2.96
N SER A 90 -7.02 -0.56 -2.85
CA SER A 90 -6.13 -0.36 -1.70
C SER A 90 -4.68 -0.23 -2.17
N VAL A 91 -3.87 0.59 -1.47
CA VAL A 91 -2.49 0.89 -1.85
C VAL A 91 -1.58 1.08 -0.65
N ILE A 92 -0.31 0.65 -0.77
CA ILE A 92 0.77 0.97 0.18
C ILE A 92 1.41 2.29 -0.25
N ILE A 93 1.57 3.22 0.70
CA ILE A 93 2.27 4.50 0.49
C ILE A 93 3.30 4.69 1.60
N GLY A 94 4.46 5.25 1.26
CA GLY A 94 5.49 5.63 2.22
C GLY A 94 6.32 4.47 2.77
N HIS A 95 6.32 3.30 2.11
CA HIS A 95 7.17 2.19 2.51
C HIS A 95 8.63 2.63 2.64
N SER A 96 9.35 2.16 3.66
CA SER A 96 10.72 2.58 3.96
C SER A 96 11.67 2.52 2.76
N GLU A 97 11.59 1.45 1.95
CA GLU A 97 12.38 1.30 0.73
C GLU A 97 12.12 2.44 -0.27
N ARG A 98 10.90 2.94 -0.37
CA ARG A 98 10.58 4.05 -1.27
C ARG A 98 11.08 5.39 -0.75
N ARG A 99 11.07 5.57 0.56
CA ARG A 99 11.67 6.75 1.21
C ARG A 99 13.19 6.76 1.05
N THR A 100 13.86 5.64 1.36
CA THR A 100 15.32 5.59 1.43
C THR A 100 15.99 5.34 0.08
N ILE A 101 15.45 4.44 -0.75
CA ILE A 101 16.07 4.03 -2.02
C ILE A 101 15.60 4.91 -3.18
N PHE A 102 14.30 5.22 -3.23
CA PHE A 102 13.70 5.99 -4.33
C PHE A 102 13.56 7.48 -4.00
N GLY A 103 13.92 7.93 -2.79
CA GLY A 103 13.91 9.32 -2.40
C GLY A 103 12.53 9.96 -2.33
N GLU A 104 11.48 9.18 -2.04
CA GLU A 104 10.14 9.74 -1.87
C GLU A 104 10.07 10.60 -0.59
N SER A 105 9.99 11.91 -0.78
CA SER A 105 9.86 12.90 0.30
C SER A 105 8.44 12.93 0.88
N ASP A 106 8.29 13.49 2.08
CA ASP A 106 6.97 13.65 2.70
C ASP A 106 6.04 14.54 1.86
N ASP A 107 6.56 15.54 1.11
CA ASP A 107 5.77 16.32 0.12
C ASP A 107 5.18 15.42 -0.99
N ILE A 108 5.96 14.51 -1.55
CA ILE A 108 5.47 13.54 -2.55
C ILE A 108 4.45 12.60 -1.92
N LEU A 109 4.69 12.14 -0.70
CA LEU A 109 3.80 11.24 0.01
C LEU A 109 2.47 11.90 0.38
N LEU A 110 2.50 13.18 0.79
CA LEU A 110 1.28 13.96 1.00
C LEU A 110 0.45 14.09 -0.28
N LYS A 111 1.09 14.36 -1.43
CA LYS A 111 0.39 14.39 -2.73
C LYS A 111 -0.23 13.05 -3.08
N LYS A 112 0.48 11.93 -2.83
CA LYS A 112 -0.04 10.58 -3.02
C LYS A 112 -1.23 10.29 -2.10
N LEU A 113 -1.16 10.69 -0.84
CA LEU A 113 -2.28 10.54 0.11
C LEU A 113 -3.52 11.29 -0.40
N LYS A 114 -3.38 12.57 -0.76
CA LYS A 114 -4.49 13.39 -1.26
C LYS A 114 -5.16 12.76 -2.47
N ILE A 115 -4.38 12.37 -3.48
CA ILE A 115 -4.94 11.78 -4.70
C ILE A 115 -5.61 10.41 -4.44
N CYS A 116 -5.11 9.63 -3.49
CA CYS A 116 -5.74 8.37 -3.10
C CYS A 116 -7.09 8.59 -2.41
N LEU A 117 -7.17 9.54 -1.49
CA LEU A 117 -8.43 9.89 -0.81
C LEU A 117 -9.47 10.44 -1.80
N GLU A 118 -9.08 11.35 -2.70
CA GLU A 118 -9.93 11.86 -3.77
C GLU A 118 -10.49 10.75 -4.69
N ASN A 119 -9.73 9.67 -4.85
CA ASN A 119 -10.14 8.50 -5.63
C ASN A 119 -10.77 7.37 -4.81
N ASN A 120 -11.04 7.57 -3.52
CA ASN A 120 -11.59 6.58 -2.60
C ASN A 120 -10.77 5.27 -2.57
N LEU A 121 -9.44 5.38 -2.55
CA LEU A 121 -8.55 4.26 -2.30
C LEU A 121 -8.27 4.14 -0.80
N GLU A 122 -8.35 2.93 -0.27
CA GLU A 122 -7.88 2.61 1.08
C GLU A 122 -6.35 2.67 1.11
N VAL A 123 -5.78 3.39 2.07
CA VAL A 123 -4.34 3.62 2.12
C VAL A 123 -3.72 2.91 3.31
N PHE A 124 -2.68 2.13 3.04
CA PHE A 124 -1.75 1.57 4.01
C PHE A 124 -0.53 2.47 4.10
N PHE A 125 -0.62 3.48 4.95
CA PHE A 125 0.45 4.45 5.09
C PHE A 125 1.54 3.93 6.02
N CYS A 126 2.77 3.83 5.49
CA CYS A 126 3.93 3.33 6.22
C CYS A 126 4.72 4.49 6.84
N ILE A 127 4.94 4.40 8.13
CA ILE A 127 5.83 5.28 8.90
C ILE A 127 6.86 4.44 9.61
N GLY A 128 8.01 5.02 9.88
CA GLY A 128 9.08 4.31 10.60
C GLY A 128 10.38 5.08 10.58
N GLU A 129 11.25 4.75 11.51
CA GLU A 129 12.59 5.29 11.67
C GLU A 129 13.65 4.30 11.21
N GLU A 130 14.84 4.82 10.92
CA GLU A 130 16.03 4.02 10.68
C GLU A 130 16.76 3.68 11.99
N ILE A 131 17.60 2.67 11.93
CA ILE A 131 18.33 2.17 13.12
C ILE A 131 19.21 3.26 13.76
N GLU A 132 19.77 4.15 12.95
CA GLU A 132 20.57 5.26 13.45
C GLU A 132 19.74 6.24 14.31
N ALA A 133 18.55 6.61 13.84
CA ALA A 133 17.63 7.46 14.59
C ALA A 133 17.21 6.80 15.92
N ARG A 134 16.95 5.50 15.90
CA ARG A 134 16.63 4.73 17.10
C ARG A 134 17.78 4.71 18.09
N ASN A 135 18.99 4.44 17.64
CA ASN A 135 20.21 4.41 18.49
C ASN A 135 20.49 5.79 19.12
N ASN A 136 20.11 6.87 18.45
CA ASN A 136 20.25 8.25 18.94
C ASN A 136 19.03 8.75 19.73
N ASN A 137 18.07 7.89 20.09
CA ASN A 137 16.80 8.23 20.76
C ASN A 137 15.96 9.28 20.03
N LYS A 138 16.07 9.36 18.69
CA LYS A 138 15.32 10.30 17.82
C LYS A 138 14.10 9.66 17.14
N HIS A 139 13.80 8.38 17.40
CA HIS A 139 12.74 7.64 16.73
C HIS A 139 11.36 8.29 16.86
N PHE A 140 11.01 8.81 18.04
CA PHE A 140 9.72 9.51 18.21
C PHE A 140 9.64 10.79 17.38
N SER A 141 10.71 11.60 17.36
CA SER A 141 10.70 12.83 16.55
C SER A 141 10.65 12.54 15.05
N VAL A 142 11.25 11.44 14.59
CA VAL A 142 11.15 11.03 13.17
C VAL A 142 9.72 10.65 12.83
N ILE A 143 9.04 9.85 13.64
CA ILE A 143 7.64 9.46 13.44
C ILE A 143 6.72 10.68 13.51
N GLU A 144 6.90 11.55 14.50
CA GLU A 144 6.14 12.78 14.66
C GLU A 144 6.26 13.68 13.43
N ASN A 145 7.48 13.88 12.92
CA ASN A 145 7.72 14.67 11.72
C ASN A 145 7.04 14.06 10.49
N GLN A 146 7.18 12.74 10.27
CA GLN A 146 6.52 12.05 9.16
C GLN A 146 4.99 12.22 9.21
N LEU A 147 4.38 12.15 10.38
CA LEU A 147 2.94 12.35 10.54
C LEU A 147 2.54 13.81 10.35
N ASN A 148 3.28 14.77 10.91
CA ASN A 148 3.00 16.20 10.80
C ASN A 148 3.09 16.68 9.34
N GLU A 149 4.09 16.21 8.60
CA GLU A 149 4.30 16.62 7.19
C GLU A 149 3.39 15.88 6.20
N THR A 150 2.61 14.88 6.66
CA THR A 150 1.78 14.06 5.78
C THR A 150 0.34 13.93 6.29
N VAL A 151 0.07 12.98 7.16
CA VAL A 151 -1.30 12.61 7.58
C VAL A 151 -2.01 13.78 8.27
N PHE A 152 -1.33 14.52 9.13
CA PHE A 152 -1.93 15.65 9.85
C PHE A 152 -2.11 16.91 8.99
N MET A 153 -1.56 16.92 7.76
CA MET A 153 -1.83 17.96 6.76
C MET A 153 -3.09 17.69 5.93
N LEU A 154 -3.75 16.56 6.14
CA LEU A 154 -4.97 16.22 5.43
C LEU A 154 -6.18 16.80 6.18
N GLU A 155 -7.03 17.51 5.45
CA GLU A 155 -8.31 18.01 5.95
C GLU A 155 -9.37 16.89 5.89
N ASN A 156 -10.21 16.79 6.91
CA ASN A 156 -11.36 15.87 6.95
C ASN A 156 -11.02 14.38 6.86
N ILE A 157 -9.93 13.93 7.51
CA ILE A 157 -9.71 12.50 7.68
C ILE A 157 -10.75 11.96 8.65
N ASP A 158 -11.52 10.98 8.20
CA ASP A 158 -12.27 10.11 9.09
C ASP A 158 -11.29 9.10 9.70
N PRO A 159 -11.01 9.17 11.01
CA PRO A 159 -10.05 8.27 11.66
C PRO A 159 -10.53 6.80 11.72
N ASP A 160 -11.78 6.55 11.33
CA ASP A 160 -12.38 5.21 11.29
C ASP A 160 -12.38 4.60 9.88
N ASN A 161 -11.86 5.34 8.86
CA ASN A 161 -11.71 4.88 7.47
C ASN A 161 -10.28 4.47 7.14
#